data_75c4f0a17ffa9ffcb5fea9dee2e21b72
#
_entry.id   75c4f0a17ffa9ffcb5fea9dee2e21b72
#
_cell.length_a   1.000
_cell.length_b   1.000
_cell.length_c   1.000
_cell.angle_alpha   90.00
_cell.angle_beta   90.00
_cell.angle_gamma   90.00
#
_symmetry.space_group_name_H-M   'P 1'
#
loop_
_entity.id
_entity.type
_entity.pdbx_description
1 polymer ?
#
loop_
_entity_poly.entity_id
_entity_poly.type
_entity_poly.pdbx_seq_one_letter_code
_entity_poly.pdbx_strand_id
1 'polypeptide(L)'
;MTRSQTPKHDLIWLITIFILGCITLFILHPSTIFSSIVVLLPWSFARIGESKRRVVLFGKQIKPVTLAYVFFIFALVIWSVFYYVLIVRGVALNFWWSAYSSLQDAILHALGMDFIGQSYAGGELVSPQPILSICVLVGAVWTFKHKQARWMVSAFMYLSILCIFIITFDVPLKGYLSGFWYTDPFRIAASCIIMAIPLAALGLATLAE
;
A
#
# COMPACT_ATOMS: atom_id res chain seq x y z
N MET A 1 12.44 36.23 -1.28
CA MET A 1 12.04 34.93 -0.71
C MET A 1 13.23 34.37 0.06
N THR A 2 13.29 34.65 1.34
CA THR A 2 14.32 34.15 2.26
C THR A 2 14.09 32.68 2.52
N ARG A 3 15.00 31.85 2.05
CA ARG A 3 15.07 30.40 2.35
C ARG A 3 15.35 30.31 3.86
N SER A 4 14.32 30.01 4.67
CA SER A 4 14.53 29.70 6.08
C SER A 4 15.37 28.42 6.13
N GLN A 5 16.61 28.56 6.48
CA GLN A 5 17.46 27.42 6.84
C GLN A 5 16.89 26.90 8.16
N THR A 6 16.26 25.73 8.14
CA THR A 6 15.93 25.01 9.38
C THR A 6 17.26 24.82 10.14
N PRO A 7 17.36 25.27 11.39
CA PRO A 7 18.60 25.10 12.16
C PRO A 7 18.91 23.60 12.25
N LYS A 8 20.20 23.25 12.16
CA LYS A 8 20.68 21.85 12.18
C LYS A 8 20.12 21.05 13.37
N HIS A 9 19.82 21.74 14.45
CA HIS A 9 19.22 21.19 15.66
C HIS A 9 17.81 20.63 15.39
N ASP A 10 16.97 21.33 14.64
CA ASP A 10 15.60 20.88 14.32
C ASP A 10 15.61 19.66 13.42
N LEU A 11 16.60 19.58 12.50
CA LEU A 11 16.76 18.42 11.65
C LEU A 11 17.15 17.16 12.46
N ILE A 12 18.05 17.30 13.43
CA ILE A 12 18.45 16.19 14.31
C ILE A 12 17.24 15.70 15.11
N TRP A 13 16.47 16.61 15.69
CA TRP A 13 15.24 16.25 16.42
C TRP A 13 14.22 15.53 15.54
N LEU A 14 13.97 16.01 14.34
CA LEU A 14 13.07 15.37 13.38
C LEU A 14 13.54 13.95 13.01
N ILE A 15 14.83 13.77 12.76
CA ILE A 15 15.41 12.45 12.47
C ILE A 15 15.28 11.53 13.68
N THR A 16 15.56 12.03 14.88
CA THR A 16 15.45 11.25 16.13
C THR A 16 14.02 10.80 16.37
N ILE A 17 13.03 11.69 16.26
CA ILE A 17 11.61 11.38 16.42
C ILE A 17 11.16 10.37 15.35
N PHE A 18 11.61 10.54 14.11
CA PHE A 18 11.30 9.62 13.03
C PHE A 18 11.85 8.21 13.29
N ILE A 19 13.13 8.10 13.71
CA ILE A 19 13.75 6.81 14.05
C ILE A 19 13.05 6.16 15.23
N LEU A 20 12.78 6.91 16.31
CA LEU A 20 12.04 6.40 17.46
C LEU A 20 10.64 5.93 17.07
N GLY A 21 9.94 6.69 16.23
CA GLY A 21 8.63 6.30 15.69
C GLY A 21 8.70 5.00 14.88
N CYS A 22 9.69 4.85 14.02
CA CYS A 22 9.90 3.62 13.25
C CYS A 22 10.20 2.41 14.17
N ILE A 23 11.06 2.58 15.17
CA ILE A 23 11.38 1.53 16.15
C ILE A 23 10.13 1.13 16.94
N THR A 24 9.36 2.10 17.41
CA THR A 24 8.12 1.87 18.15
C THR A 24 7.09 1.11 17.31
N LEU A 25 6.88 1.54 16.04
CA LEU A 25 5.99 0.84 15.12
C LEU A 25 6.46 -0.58 14.82
N PHE A 26 7.76 -0.79 14.68
CA PHE A 26 8.32 -2.13 14.45
C PHE A 26 8.09 -3.07 15.64
N ILE A 27 8.25 -2.58 16.86
CA ILE A 27 8.06 -3.38 18.08
C ILE A 27 6.59 -3.68 18.30
N LEU A 28 5.71 -2.67 18.16
CA LEU A 28 4.28 -2.81 18.45
C LEU A 28 3.50 -3.49 17.31
N HIS A 29 3.82 -3.17 16.07
CA HIS A 29 3.12 -3.64 14.89
C HIS A 29 4.06 -3.82 13.68
N PRO A 30 4.80 -4.92 13.60
CA PRO A 30 5.72 -5.16 12.48
C PRO A 30 5.05 -5.07 11.10
N SER A 31 3.80 -5.53 11.00
CA SER A 31 3.02 -5.48 9.75
C SER A 31 2.74 -4.05 9.26
N THR A 32 2.74 -3.05 10.15
CA THR A 32 2.52 -1.64 9.78
C THR A 32 3.66 -1.11 8.93
N ILE A 33 4.91 -1.49 9.23
CA ILE A 33 6.07 -1.10 8.42
C ILE A 33 5.95 -1.66 7.00
N PHE A 34 5.59 -2.94 6.88
CA PHE A 34 5.39 -3.56 5.56
C PHE A 34 4.25 -2.91 4.80
N SER A 35 3.12 -2.62 5.47
CA SER A 35 2.03 -1.86 4.86
C SER A 35 2.47 -0.49 4.37
N SER A 36 3.26 0.23 5.16
CA SER A 36 3.80 1.55 4.79
C SER A 36 4.74 1.45 3.58
N ILE A 37 5.61 0.43 3.54
CA ILE A 37 6.50 0.19 2.39
C ILE A 37 5.67 -0.04 1.13
N VAL A 38 4.67 -0.92 1.19
CA VAL A 38 3.81 -1.24 0.04
C VAL A 38 3.04 -0.02 -0.44
N VAL A 39 2.50 0.79 0.46
CA VAL A 39 1.79 2.03 0.12
C VAL A 39 2.74 3.07 -0.49
N LEU A 40 3.94 3.22 0.06
CA LEU A 40 4.90 4.22 -0.39
C LEU A 40 5.71 3.78 -1.63
N LEU A 41 5.70 2.49 -1.98
CA LEU A 41 6.43 2.00 -3.15
C LEU A 41 5.98 2.65 -4.47
N PRO A 42 4.67 2.72 -4.79
CA PRO A 42 4.20 3.43 -5.97
C PRO A 42 4.54 4.92 -5.96
N TRP A 43 4.48 5.56 -4.79
CA TRP A 43 4.87 6.95 -4.62
C TRP A 43 6.37 7.15 -4.90
N SER A 44 7.22 6.32 -4.31
CA SER A 44 8.68 6.38 -4.50
C SER A 44 9.04 6.15 -5.96
N PHE A 45 8.42 5.15 -6.60
CA PHE A 45 8.61 4.85 -8.02
C PHE A 45 8.25 6.06 -8.89
N ALA A 46 7.09 6.67 -8.66
CA ALA A 46 6.66 7.86 -9.40
C ALA A 46 7.63 9.03 -9.19
N ARG A 47 8.03 9.31 -7.94
CA ARG A 47 8.93 10.42 -7.62
C ARG A 47 10.32 10.25 -8.21
N ILE A 48 10.86 9.04 -8.19
CA ILE A 48 12.16 8.75 -8.81
C ILE A 48 12.04 8.92 -10.34
N GLY A 49 11.00 8.35 -10.96
CA GLY A 49 10.80 8.39 -12.40
C GLY A 49 10.55 9.79 -12.97
N GLU A 50 9.87 10.66 -12.20
CA GLU A 50 9.59 12.05 -12.57
C GLU A 50 10.77 13.02 -12.28
N SER A 51 11.81 12.56 -11.61
CA SER A 51 12.96 13.39 -11.27
C SER A 51 13.62 13.93 -12.55
N LYS A 52 13.87 15.24 -12.57
CA LYS A 52 14.66 15.87 -13.65
C LYS A 52 16.18 15.66 -13.49
N ARG A 53 16.62 15.17 -12.33
CA ARG A 53 18.05 14.97 -12.03
C ARG A 53 18.50 13.63 -12.60
N ARG A 54 19.50 13.66 -13.46
CA ARG A 54 20.22 12.47 -13.88
C ARG A 54 21.22 12.08 -12.80
N VAL A 55 21.21 10.82 -12.41
CA VAL A 55 22.17 10.29 -11.46
C VAL A 55 23.37 9.73 -12.24
N VAL A 56 24.58 10.11 -11.85
CA VAL A 56 25.80 9.52 -12.40
C VAL A 56 26.17 8.33 -11.52
N LEU A 57 26.09 7.12 -12.07
CA LEU A 57 26.49 5.90 -11.40
C LEU A 57 27.57 5.20 -12.24
N PHE A 58 28.69 4.87 -11.63
CA PHE A 58 29.85 4.28 -12.33
C PHE A 58 30.27 5.04 -13.60
N GLY A 59 30.26 6.38 -13.56
CA GLY A 59 30.63 7.23 -14.68
C GLY A 59 29.60 7.35 -15.81
N LYS A 60 28.46 6.65 -15.71
CA LYS A 60 27.38 6.71 -16.70
C LYS A 60 26.18 7.49 -16.17
N GLN A 61 25.58 8.33 -17.02
CA GLN A 61 24.34 9.03 -16.72
C GLN A 61 23.16 8.08 -16.84
N ILE A 62 22.48 7.81 -15.74
CA ILE A 62 21.29 6.94 -15.69
C ILE A 62 20.04 7.81 -15.77
N LYS A 63 19.09 7.39 -16.63
CA LYS A 63 17.77 8.03 -16.73
C LYS A 63 16.98 7.76 -15.44
N PRO A 64 16.21 8.75 -14.91
CA PRO A 64 15.40 8.57 -13.71
C PRO A 64 14.44 7.38 -13.78
N VAL A 65 13.85 7.15 -14.95
CA VAL A 65 12.96 5.99 -15.17
C VAL A 65 13.70 4.65 -14.97
N THR A 66 14.93 4.54 -15.48
CA THR A 66 15.76 3.34 -15.27
C THR A 66 16.07 3.15 -13.78
N LEU A 67 16.37 4.25 -13.07
CA LEU A 67 16.62 4.22 -11.63
C LEU A 67 15.37 3.76 -10.86
N ALA A 68 14.18 4.21 -11.28
CA ALA A 68 12.92 3.77 -10.68
C ALA A 68 12.69 2.25 -10.85
N TYR A 69 12.97 1.70 -12.03
CA TYR A 69 12.89 0.24 -12.24
C TYR A 69 13.93 -0.53 -11.42
N VAL A 70 15.17 -0.05 -11.34
CA VAL A 70 16.19 -0.66 -10.49
C VAL A 70 15.75 -0.66 -9.03
N PHE A 71 15.20 0.45 -8.55
CA PHE A 71 14.65 0.56 -7.20
C PHE A 71 13.51 -0.45 -6.96
N PHE A 72 12.60 -0.58 -7.93
CA PHE A 72 11.48 -1.52 -7.83
C PHE A 72 11.96 -2.98 -7.79
N ILE A 73 12.89 -3.35 -8.67
CA ILE A 73 13.50 -4.69 -8.69
C ILE A 73 14.22 -4.96 -7.37
N PHE A 74 14.97 -3.99 -6.85
CA PHE A 74 15.65 -4.10 -5.57
C PHE A 74 14.67 -4.32 -4.41
N ALA A 75 13.53 -3.60 -4.40
CA ALA A 75 12.47 -3.82 -3.42
C ALA A 75 11.88 -5.24 -3.51
N LEU A 76 11.67 -5.78 -4.73
CA LEU A 76 11.20 -7.16 -4.91
C LEU A 76 12.24 -8.19 -4.44
N VAL A 77 13.52 -7.94 -4.68
CA VAL A 77 14.60 -8.82 -4.19
C VAL A 77 14.62 -8.83 -2.66
N ILE A 78 14.56 -7.65 -2.04
CA ILE A 78 14.48 -7.54 -0.57
C ILE A 78 13.25 -8.28 -0.05
N TRP A 79 12.08 -8.08 -0.65
CA TRP A 79 10.85 -8.78 -0.29
C TRP A 79 11.03 -10.31 -0.35
N SER A 80 11.61 -10.81 -1.44
CA SER A 80 11.87 -12.24 -1.63
C SER A 80 12.85 -12.80 -0.59
N VAL A 81 13.93 -12.07 -0.29
CA VAL A 81 14.90 -12.46 0.75
C VAL A 81 14.21 -12.54 2.11
N PHE A 82 13.44 -11.53 2.48
CA PHE A 82 12.68 -11.55 3.74
C PHE A 82 11.72 -12.72 3.81
N TYR A 83 11.02 -13.02 2.73
CA TYR A 83 10.07 -14.11 2.70
C TYR A 83 10.75 -15.50 2.78
N TYR A 84 11.76 -15.76 1.96
CA TYR A 84 12.34 -17.10 1.85
C TYR A 84 13.45 -17.40 2.87
N VAL A 85 14.24 -16.40 3.27
CA VAL A 85 15.41 -16.58 4.13
C VAL A 85 15.07 -16.29 5.60
N LEU A 86 14.21 -15.31 5.85
CA LEU A 86 13.79 -14.98 7.19
C LEU A 86 12.49 -15.72 7.58
N ILE A 87 12.07 -15.53 8.81
CA ILE A 87 10.98 -16.29 9.48
C ILE A 87 9.61 -16.16 8.78
N VAL A 88 9.44 -15.21 7.84
CA VAL A 88 8.14 -14.83 7.28
C VAL A 88 7.40 -16.00 6.63
N ARG A 89 8.08 -16.86 5.88
CA ARG A 89 7.46 -18.04 5.26
C ARG A 89 6.89 -18.99 6.30
N GLY A 90 7.63 -19.26 7.37
CA GLY A 90 7.17 -20.12 8.46
C GLY A 90 5.97 -19.52 9.17
N VAL A 91 6.01 -18.22 9.45
CA VAL A 91 4.89 -17.49 10.07
C VAL A 91 3.66 -17.49 9.16
N ALA A 92 3.82 -17.20 7.86
CA ALA A 92 2.73 -17.21 6.90
C ALA A 92 2.04 -18.58 6.78
N LEU A 93 2.81 -19.66 6.85
CA LEU A 93 2.27 -21.02 6.81
C LEU A 93 1.57 -21.44 8.11
N ASN A 94 2.07 -20.96 9.26
CA ASN A 94 1.47 -21.24 10.57
C ASN A 94 0.18 -20.45 10.83
N PHE A 95 0.03 -19.27 10.23
CA PHE A 95 -1.15 -18.38 10.36
C PHE A 95 -1.87 -18.25 9.03
N TRP A 96 -2.15 -19.39 8.39
CA TRP A 96 -2.83 -19.42 7.11
C TRP A 96 -4.33 -19.19 7.26
N TRP A 97 -4.82 -18.13 6.65
CA TRP A 97 -6.24 -17.85 6.53
C TRP A 97 -6.77 -18.47 5.23
N SER A 98 -7.69 -19.42 5.33
CA SER A 98 -8.27 -20.06 4.15
C SER A 98 -9.13 -19.09 3.33
N ALA A 99 -9.20 -19.32 2.03
CA ALA A 99 -10.13 -18.63 1.15
C ALA A 99 -11.57 -18.94 1.55
N TYR A 100 -12.46 -17.95 1.48
CA TYR A 100 -13.85 -18.09 1.92
C TYR A 100 -14.86 -17.40 1.00
N SER A 101 -14.40 -16.74 -0.05
CA SER A 101 -15.25 -15.97 -0.96
C SER A 101 -15.11 -16.45 -2.40
N SER A 102 -16.17 -16.35 -3.18
CA SER A 102 -16.07 -16.48 -4.64
C SER A 102 -15.39 -15.24 -5.24
N LEU A 103 -14.79 -15.38 -6.43
CA LEU A 103 -14.18 -14.24 -7.12
C LEU A 103 -15.21 -13.13 -7.40
N GLN A 104 -16.42 -13.51 -7.76
CA GLN A 104 -17.50 -12.55 -8.03
C GLN A 104 -17.86 -11.75 -6.79
N ASP A 105 -18.08 -12.43 -5.66
CA ASP A 105 -18.42 -11.78 -4.40
C ASP A 105 -17.26 -10.91 -3.90
N ALA A 106 -16.02 -11.39 -3.99
CA ALA A 106 -14.84 -10.63 -3.61
C ALA A 106 -14.69 -9.31 -4.39
N ILE A 107 -14.99 -9.33 -5.70
CA ILE A 107 -15.02 -8.11 -6.51
C ILE A 107 -16.14 -7.17 -6.08
N LEU A 108 -17.35 -7.69 -5.85
CA LEU A 108 -18.47 -6.89 -5.39
C LEU A 108 -18.22 -6.25 -4.03
N HIS A 109 -17.61 -6.99 -3.09
CA HIS A 109 -17.19 -6.47 -1.79
C HIS A 109 -16.12 -5.38 -1.92
N ALA A 110 -15.14 -5.56 -2.78
CA ALA A 110 -14.11 -4.54 -3.03
C ALA A 110 -14.74 -3.26 -3.63
N LEU A 111 -15.67 -3.39 -4.58
CA LEU A 111 -16.41 -2.27 -5.15
C LEU A 111 -17.34 -1.60 -4.12
N GLY A 112 -17.91 -2.38 -3.20
CA GLY A 112 -18.74 -1.89 -2.10
C GLY A 112 -17.95 -1.28 -0.95
N MET A 113 -16.62 -1.31 -0.96
CA MET A 113 -15.73 -0.87 0.13
C MET A 113 -15.93 -1.66 1.44
N ASP A 114 -16.48 -2.84 1.37
CA ASP A 114 -16.68 -3.76 2.50
C ASP A 114 -15.74 -4.98 2.50
N PHE A 115 -14.70 -4.95 1.75
CA PHE A 115 -13.59 -5.87 1.42
C PHE A 115 -13.62 -7.28 2.04
N ILE A 116 -14.20 -7.46 3.21
CA ILE A 116 -14.21 -8.74 3.96
C ILE A 116 -15.47 -9.53 3.65
N GLY A 117 -16.58 -8.85 3.34
CA GLY A 117 -17.86 -9.46 3.07
C GLY A 117 -18.57 -10.04 4.30
N GLN A 118 -19.86 -10.28 4.16
CA GLN A 118 -20.72 -10.80 5.24
C GLN A 118 -20.40 -12.26 5.62
N SER A 119 -19.88 -13.05 4.68
CA SER A 119 -19.65 -14.48 4.87
C SER A 119 -18.69 -14.82 6.01
N TYR A 120 -17.75 -13.92 6.31
CA TYR A 120 -16.77 -14.14 7.39
C TYR A 120 -17.24 -13.60 8.75
N ALA A 121 -18.00 -12.52 8.75
CA ALA A 121 -18.42 -11.83 9.98
C ALA A 121 -19.63 -12.44 10.68
N GLY A 122 -20.04 -13.66 10.32
CA GLY A 122 -21.20 -14.32 10.93
C GLY A 122 -22.55 -13.63 10.65
N GLY A 123 -22.63 -12.86 9.55
CA GLY A 123 -23.84 -12.17 9.12
C GLY A 123 -24.05 -10.78 9.74
N GLU A 124 -23.16 -10.33 10.58
CA GLU A 124 -23.29 -9.01 11.21
C GLU A 124 -22.20 -8.04 10.75
N LEU A 125 -22.58 -6.82 10.39
CA LEU A 125 -21.80 -5.59 10.44
C LEU A 125 -21.02 -5.12 9.22
N VAL A 126 -20.82 -5.88 8.15
CA VAL A 126 -20.14 -5.32 6.97
C VAL A 126 -21.14 -5.14 5.84
N SER A 127 -21.70 -3.96 5.75
CA SER A 127 -22.60 -3.60 4.65
C SER A 127 -21.86 -2.72 3.65
N PRO A 128 -22.17 -2.84 2.34
CA PRO A 128 -21.62 -1.99 1.31
C PRO A 128 -21.77 -0.50 1.66
N GLN A 129 -20.76 0.26 1.30
CA GLN A 129 -20.66 1.71 1.56
C GLN A 129 -20.76 2.49 0.23
N PRO A 130 -21.94 2.58 -0.40
CA PRO A 130 -22.09 3.09 -1.77
C PRO A 130 -21.63 4.55 -1.91
N ILE A 131 -21.87 5.38 -0.91
CA ILE A 131 -21.42 6.78 -0.93
C ILE A 131 -19.91 6.83 -0.92
N LEU A 132 -19.25 6.06 -0.06
CA LEU A 132 -17.80 5.97 0.00
C LEU A 132 -17.23 5.46 -1.33
N SER A 133 -17.84 4.41 -1.91
CA SER A 133 -17.47 3.84 -3.20
C SER A 133 -17.49 4.88 -4.31
N ILE A 134 -18.59 5.66 -4.41
CA ILE A 134 -18.70 6.74 -5.39
C ILE A 134 -17.61 7.79 -5.18
N CYS A 135 -17.42 8.24 -3.95
CA CYS A 135 -16.38 9.22 -3.65
C CYS A 135 -14.98 8.71 -4.03
N VAL A 136 -14.65 7.45 -3.71
CA VAL A 136 -13.36 6.83 -4.08
C VAL A 136 -13.21 6.75 -5.60
N LEU A 137 -14.24 6.33 -6.33
CA LEU A 137 -14.21 6.26 -7.80
C LEU A 137 -14.01 7.64 -8.44
N VAL A 138 -14.75 8.66 -7.98
CA VAL A 138 -14.58 10.05 -8.48
C VAL A 138 -13.19 10.56 -8.18
N GLY A 139 -12.68 10.35 -6.97
CA GLY A 139 -11.31 10.72 -6.59
C GLY A 139 -10.26 9.97 -7.41
N ALA A 140 -10.46 8.68 -7.68
CA ALA A 140 -9.59 7.91 -8.55
C ALA A 140 -9.53 8.50 -9.96
N VAL A 141 -10.70 8.83 -10.55
CA VAL A 141 -10.77 9.50 -11.87
C VAL A 141 -10.08 10.87 -11.84
N TRP A 142 -10.27 11.64 -10.77
CA TRP A 142 -9.59 12.92 -10.60
C TRP A 142 -8.06 12.77 -10.60
N THR A 143 -7.52 11.75 -9.94
CA THR A 143 -6.06 11.52 -9.87
C THR A 143 -5.45 11.18 -11.23
N PHE A 144 -6.19 10.60 -12.19
CA PHE A 144 -5.69 10.37 -13.54
C PHE A 144 -5.36 11.66 -14.27
N LYS A 145 -6.06 12.75 -13.96
CA LYS A 145 -5.78 14.10 -14.51
C LYS A 145 -4.57 14.74 -13.79
N HIS A 146 -4.25 14.32 -12.57
CA HIS A 146 -3.21 14.91 -11.71
C HIS A 146 -2.06 13.91 -11.47
N LYS A 147 -1.04 13.96 -12.33
CA LYS A 147 0.10 13.00 -12.31
C LYS A 147 0.69 12.76 -10.93
N GLN A 148 0.80 13.81 -10.10
CA GLN A 148 1.38 13.73 -8.76
C GLN A 148 0.57 12.87 -7.77
N ALA A 149 -0.71 12.65 -8.04
CA ALA A 149 -1.63 11.89 -7.18
C ALA A 149 -1.88 10.44 -7.66
N ARG A 150 -1.42 10.08 -8.86
CA ARG A 150 -1.67 8.75 -9.47
C ARG A 150 -1.18 7.59 -8.62
N TRP A 151 -0.13 7.79 -7.83
CA TRP A 151 0.39 6.77 -6.93
C TRP A 151 -0.65 6.29 -5.91
N MET A 152 -1.59 7.16 -5.49
CA MET A 152 -2.65 6.81 -4.54
C MET A 152 -3.57 5.74 -5.12
N VAL A 153 -4.00 5.93 -6.37
CA VAL A 153 -4.81 4.92 -7.08
C VAL A 153 -4.02 3.63 -7.28
N SER A 154 -2.74 3.73 -7.65
CA SER A 154 -1.91 2.54 -7.83
C SER A 154 -1.76 1.73 -6.55
N ALA A 155 -1.54 2.39 -5.40
CA ALA A 155 -1.46 1.74 -4.10
C ALA A 155 -2.81 1.12 -3.69
N PHE A 156 -3.91 1.87 -3.85
CA PHE A 156 -5.26 1.39 -3.58
C PHE A 156 -5.62 0.17 -4.42
N MET A 157 -5.39 0.23 -5.75
CA MET A 157 -5.67 -0.89 -6.66
C MET A 157 -4.84 -2.12 -6.33
N TYR A 158 -3.55 -1.95 -6.03
CA TYR A 158 -2.70 -3.06 -5.64
C TYR A 158 -3.24 -3.77 -4.38
N LEU A 159 -3.55 -3.01 -3.33
CA LEU A 159 -4.08 -3.57 -2.08
C LEU A 159 -5.45 -4.21 -2.28
N SER A 160 -6.34 -3.61 -3.08
CA SER A 160 -7.65 -4.15 -3.40
C SER A 160 -7.55 -5.47 -4.16
N ILE A 161 -6.69 -5.54 -5.19
CA ILE A 161 -6.44 -6.78 -5.93
C ILE A 161 -5.84 -7.85 -5.01
N LEU A 162 -4.90 -7.47 -4.13
CA LEU A 162 -4.33 -8.38 -3.16
C LEU A 162 -5.40 -8.90 -2.20
N CYS A 163 -6.30 -8.04 -1.69
CA CYS A 163 -7.39 -8.44 -0.82
C CYS A 163 -8.33 -9.43 -1.51
N ILE A 164 -8.78 -9.13 -2.73
CA ILE A 164 -9.59 -10.04 -3.55
C ILE A 164 -8.87 -11.39 -3.72
N PHE A 165 -7.58 -11.34 -4.07
CA PHE A 165 -6.80 -12.55 -4.30
C PHE A 165 -6.72 -13.45 -3.07
N ILE A 166 -6.44 -12.89 -1.88
CA ILE A 166 -6.25 -13.69 -0.67
C ILE A 166 -7.54 -14.29 -0.12
N ILE A 167 -8.69 -13.64 -0.31
CA ILE A 167 -9.99 -14.18 0.14
C ILE A 167 -10.57 -15.19 -0.85
N THR A 168 -10.03 -15.25 -2.07
CA THR A 168 -10.55 -16.11 -3.15
C THR A 168 -9.69 -17.35 -3.41
N PHE A 169 -8.35 -17.25 -3.28
CA PHE A 169 -7.45 -18.32 -3.71
C PHE A 169 -6.55 -18.84 -2.59
N ASP A 170 -6.49 -20.17 -2.45
CA ASP A 170 -5.57 -20.87 -1.55
C ASP A 170 -4.42 -21.48 -2.34
N VAL A 171 -3.49 -20.65 -2.76
CA VAL A 171 -2.28 -21.04 -3.52
C VAL A 171 -1.02 -20.54 -2.82
N PRO A 172 0.15 -21.18 -3.02
CA PRO A 172 1.40 -20.77 -2.37
C PRO A 172 1.77 -19.29 -2.58
N LEU A 173 1.36 -18.70 -3.71
CA LEU A 173 1.56 -17.30 -4.03
C LEU A 173 0.90 -16.36 -3.01
N LYS A 174 -0.22 -16.78 -2.40
CA LYS A 174 -0.90 -16.04 -1.33
C LYS A 174 0.05 -15.77 -0.16
N GLY A 175 0.75 -16.81 0.32
CA GLY A 175 1.73 -16.66 1.40
C GLY A 175 2.87 -15.71 1.03
N TYR A 176 3.37 -15.77 -0.20
CA TYR A 176 4.42 -14.88 -0.68
C TYR A 176 3.97 -13.42 -0.75
N LEU A 177 2.77 -13.14 -1.27
CA LEU A 177 2.27 -11.79 -1.44
C LEU A 177 1.76 -11.15 -0.15
N SER A 178 1.16 -11.96 0.75
CA SER A 178 0.48 -11.45 1.96
C SER A 178 1.06 -11.95 3.28
N GLY A 179 2.13 -12.73 3.25
CA GLY A 179 2.74 -13.33 4.45
C GLY A 179 3.16 -12.33 5.51
N PHE A 180 3.54 -11.10 5.12
CA PHE A 180 3.85 -10.01 6.05
C PHE A 180 2.62 -9.50 6.83
N TRP A 181 1.42 -9.81 6.35
CA TRP A 181 0.15 -9.58 7.07
C TRP A 181 -0.41 -10.87 7.67
N TYR A 182 0.41 -11.93 7.77
CA TYR A 182 -0.03 -13.26 8.26
C TYR A 182 -1.16 -13.88 7.43
N THR A 183 -1.21 -13.57 6.14
CA THR A 183 -2.33 -13.88 5.23
C THR A 183 -3.71 -13.40 5.71
N ASP A 184 -3.73 -12.52 6.70
CA ASP A 184 -4.92 -12.01 7.38
C ASP A 184 -5.67 -10.99 6.50
N PRO A 185 -6.90 -11.30 6.05
CA PRO A 185 -7.68 -10.43 5.18
C PRO A 185 -8.08 -9.11 5.86
N PHE A 186 -8.28 -9.10 7.18
CA PHE A 186 -8.67 -7.90 7.93
C PHE A 186 -7.58 -6.83 7.90
N ARG A 187 -6.32 -7.25 8.00
CA ARG A 187 -5.17 -6.32 7.95
C ARG A 187 -4.99 -5.70 6.58
N ILE A 188 -5.22 -6.49 5.52
CA ILE A 188 -5.13 -6.00 4.15
C ILE A 188 -6.33 -5.11 3.83
N ALA A 189 -7.55 -5.50 4.23
CA ALA A 189 -8.75 -4.68 4.12
C ALA A 189 -8.60 -3.32 4.83
N ALA A 190 -8.06 -3.32 6.05
CA ALA A 190 -7.75 -2.07 6.76
C ALA A 190 -6.78 -1.20 5.97
N SER A 191 -5.75 -1.79 5.35
CA SER A 191 -4.81 -1.06 4.49
C SER A 191 -5.49 -0.49 3.23
N CYS A 192 -6.47 -1.23 2.64
CA CYS A 192 -7.29 -0.73 1.53
C CYS A 192 -8.09 0.51 1.95
N ILE A 193 -8.75 0.45 3.11
CA ILE A 193 -9.56 1.57 3.61
C ILE A 193 -8.68 2.79 3.91
N ILE A 194 -7.51 2.62 4.50
CA ILE A 194 -6.56 3.72 4.72
C ILE A 194 -6.22 4.41 3.40
N MET A 195 -6.02 3.66 2.31
CA MET A 195 -5.77 4.23 0.99
C MET A 195 -7.01 4.80 0.30
N ALA A 196 -8.20 4.31 0.66
CA ALA A 196 -9.46 4.86 0.17
C ALA A 196 -9.75 6.28 0.72
N ILE A 197 -9.33 6.58 1.95
CA ILE A 197 -9.59 7.87 2.60
C ILE A 197 -9.14 9.08 1.75
N PRO A 198 -7.88 9.19 1.31
CA PRO A 198 -7.46 10.33 0.51
C PRO A 198 -8.16 10.39 -0.85
N LEU A 199 -8.50 9.26 -1.47
CA LEU A 199 -9.27 9.21 -2.71
C LEU A 199 -10.70 9.69 -2.48
N ALA A 200 -11.35 9.23 -1.41
CA ALA A 200 -12.70 9.68 -1.05
C ALA A 200 -12.74 11.20 -0.76
N ALA A 201 -11.74 11.72 -0.06
CA ALA A 201 -11.64 13.16 0.20
C ALA A 201 -11.52 13.97 -1.09
N LEU A 202 -10.68 13.52 -2.04
CA LEU A 202 -10.55 14.15 -3.37
C LEU A 202 -11.86 14.04 -4.16
N GLY A 203 -12.53 12.89 -4.11
CA GLY A 203 -13.80 12.69 -4.79
C GLY A 203 -14.90 13.59 -4.22
N LEU A 204 -14.99 13.67 -2.89
CA LEU A 204 -15.95 14.54 -2.23
C LEU A 204 -15.72 16.02 -2.58
N ALA A 205 -14.46 16.47 -2.56
CA ALA A 205 -14.10 17.82 -2.98
C ALA A 205 -14.51 18.09 -4.44
N THR A 206 -14.26 17.14 -5.35
CA THR A 206 -14.64 17.26 -6.77
C THR A 206 -16.16 17.27 -6.99
N LEU A 207 -16.93 16.58 -6.15
CA LEU A 207 -18.39 16.56 -6.24
C LEU A 207 -19.03 17.82 -5.65
N ALA A 208 -18.31 18.53 -4.77
CA ALA A 208 -18.78 19.77 -4.15
C ALA A 208 -18.51 21.03 -4.97
N GLU A 209 -17.68 20.95 -6.02
CA GLU A 209 -17.42 22.03 -7.01
C GLU A 209 -18.47 22.05 -8.11
#